data_6b64f77ee9256300412e7450fe60667e
#
_entry.id   6b64f77ee9256300412e7450fe60667e
#
_cell.length_a   1.000
_cell.length_b   1.000
_cell.length_c   1.000
_cell.angle_alpha   90.00
_cell.angle_beta   90.00
_cell.angle_gamma   90.00
#
_symmetry.space_group_name_H-M   'P 1'
#
loop_
_entity.id
_entity.type
_entity.pdbx_description
1 polymer ?
#
loop_
_entity_poly.entity_id
_entity_poly.type
_entity_poly.pdbx_seq_one_letter_code
_entity_poly.pdbx_strand_id
1 'polypeptide(L)'
;MNAPSKVMTAEQAVSHFVQDGDCLALGGFVTNRRPYALVREIIRQRKRKLYLEGGPSGGDMDMLIGAGCVEIMMVSYIANSGYTMVCRRFRDAVENGRI
;
A
#
# COMPACT_ATOMS: atom_id res chain seq x y z
N MET A 1 -34.89 11.91 -1.26
CA MET A 1 -34.13 10.68 -1.60
C MET A 1 -32.84 10.65 -0.80
N ASN A 2 -32.59 9.58 -0.08
CA ASN A 2 -31.37 9.45 0.69
C ASN A 2 -30.25 8.84 -0.15
N ALA A 3 -29.09 9.46 -0.09
CA ALA A 3 -27.90 8.87 -0.70
C ALA A 3 -27.53 7.55 0.03
N PRO A 4 -27.00 6.55 -0.66
CA PRO A 4 -26.50 5.35 0.01
C PRO A 4 -25.38 5.72 0.99
N SER A 5 -25.31 5.00 2.09
CA SER A 5 -24.22 5.18 3.06
C SER A 5 -22.89 4.81 2.43
N LYS A 6 -21.87 5.62 2.72
CA LYS A 6 -20.49 5.33 2.34
C LYS A 6 -19.72 4.57 3.43
N VAL A 7 -20.41 4.29 4.56
CA VAL A 7 -19.77 3.53 5.64
C VAL A 7 -19.76 2.05 5.28
N MET A 8 -18.58 1.46 5.33
CA MET A 8 -18.40 0.05 5.04
C MET A 8 -17.17 -0.50 5.79
N THR A 9 -17.08 -1.81 5.89
CA THR A 9 -15.92 -2.44 6.51
C THR A 9 -14.70 -2.34 5.58
N ALA A 10 -13.51 -2.51 6.14
CA ALA A 10 -12.28 -2.55 5.32
C ALA A 10 -12.36 -3.68 4.28
N GLU A 11 -12.91 -4.84 4.66
CA GLU A 11 -13.10 -5.97 3.73
C GLU A 11 -13.98 -5.57 2.55
N GLN A 12 -15.11 -4.93 2.81
CA GLN A 12 -16.03 -4.47 1.77
C GLN A 12 -15.38 -3.42 0.87
N ALA A 13 -14.70 -2.45 1.47
CA ALA A 13 -14.05 -1.37 0.72
C ALA A 13 -13.00 -1.92 -0.26
N VAL A 14 -12.14 -2.81 0.21
CA VAL A 14 -11.10 -3.41 -0.64
C VAL A 14 -11.72 -4.31 -1.72
N SER A 15 -12.71 -5.12 -1.34
CA SER A 15 -13.38 -6.01 -2.30
C SER A 15 -14.05 -5.24 -3.43
N HIS A 16 -14.67 -4.10 -3.12
CA HIS A 16 -15.40 -3.31 -4.11
C HIS A 16 -14.51 -2.39 -4.94
N PHE A 17 -13.48 -1.79 -4.35
CA PHE A 17 -12.77 -0.67 -4.97
C PHE A 17 -11.33 -0.96 -5.37
N VAL A 18 -10.76 -2.08 -4.95
CA VAL A 18 -9.39 -2.44 -5.31
C VAL A 18 -9.40 -3.70 -6.15
N GLN A 19 -8.94 -3.59 -7.39
CA GLN A 19 -8.82 -4.70 -8.31
C GLN A 19 -7.34 -4.93 -8.67
N ASP A 20 -7.01 -6.13 -9.11
CA ASP A 20 -5.67 -6.43 -9.60
C ASP A 20 -5.29 -5.47 -10.72
N GLY A 21 -4.09 -4.95 -10.69
CA GLY A 21 -3.60 -4.00 -11.69
C GLY A 21 -3.95 -2.54 -11.43
N ASP A 22 -4.73 -2.26 -10.39
CA ASP A 22 -5.10 -0.88 -10.06
C ASP A 22 -3.91 -0.03 -9.63
N CYS A 23 -4.01 1.27 -9.90
CA CYS A 23 -3.09 2.26 -9.38
C CYS A 23 -3.67 2.83 -8.07
N LEU A 24 -2.93 2.68 -6.99
CA LEU A 24 -3.35 3.13 -5.67
C LEU A 24 -2.44 4.24 -5.16
N ALA A 25 -3.06 5.33 -4.72
CA ALA A 25 -2.37 6.38 -3.97
C ALA A 25 -2.67 6.16 -2.49
N LEU A 26 -1.62 5.96 -1.69
CA LEU A 26 -1.75 5.78 -0.25
C LEU A 26 -1.38 7.09 0.46
N GLY A 27 -2.31 7.60 1.28
CA GLY A 27 -2.12 8.85 2.01
C GLY A 27 -1.20 8.71 3.20
N GLY A 28 -0.94 9.85 3.85
CA GLY A 28 -0.10 9.90 5.03
C GLY A 28 1.31 10.43 4.73
N PHE A 29 2.12 10.49 5.79
CA PHE A 29 3.50 10.96 5.70
C PHE A 29 4.41 10.03 6.48
N VAL A 30 5.24 9.28 5.80
CA VAL A 30 6.20 8.30 6.34
C VAL A 30 5.50 7.32 7.31
N THR A 31 5.59 7.56 8.63
CA THR A 31 4.98 6.70 9.65
C THR A 31 3.62 7.19 10.13
N ASN A 32 3.18 8.37 9.70
CA ASN A 32 1.96 9.00 10.20
C ASN A 32 0.79 8.83 9.23
N ARG A 33 -0.38 8.53 9.78
CA ARG A 33 -1.65 8.45 9.04
C ARG A 33 -1.60 7.48 7.86
N ARG A 34 -0.91 6.37 8.02
CA ARG A 34 -0.85 5.31 7.00
C ARG A 34 -2.09 4.40 7.11
N PRO A 35 -2.68 3.99 5.98
CA PRO A 35 -3.93 3.20 5.98
C PRO A 35 -3.67 1.70 6.21
N TYR A 36 -3.12 1.32 7.35
CA TYR A 36 -2.72 -0.06 7.63
C TYR A 36 -3.88 -1.07 7.59
N ALA A 37 -5.06 -0.68 8.06
CA ALA A 37 -6.22 -1.59 8.05
C ALA A 37 -6.61 -1.99 6.63
N LEU A 38 -6.62 -1.04 5.72
CA LEU A 38 -6.92 -1.30 4.31
C LEU A 38 -5.80 -2.08 3.63
N VAL A 39 -4.55 -1.78 3.96
CA VAL A 39 -3.39 -2.49 3.42
C VAL A 39 -3.40 -3.96 3.83
N ARG A 40 -3.72 -4.25 5.10
CA ARG A 40 -3.85 -5.64 5.56
C ARG A 40 -4.96 -6.39 4.81
N GLU A 41 -6.07 -5.73 4.50
CA GLU A 41 -7.14 -6.33 3.71
C GLU A 41 -6.73 -6.60 2.27
N ILE A 42 -5.97 -5.69 1.66
CA ILE A 42 -5.42 -5.89 0.32
C ILE A 42 -4.57 -7.16 0.30
N ILE A 43 -3.72 -7.34 1.31
CA ILE A 43 -2.87 -8.53 1.44
C ILE A 43 -3.71 -9.78 1.67
N ARG A 44 -4.68 -9.71 2.58
CA ARG A 44 -5.56 -10.84 2.90
C ARG A 44 -6.35 -11.32 1.68
N GLN A 45 -6.85 -10.38 0.88
CA GLN A 45 -7.62 -10.69 -0.33
C GLN A 45 -6.72 -11.00 -1.54
N ARG A 46 -5.41 -10.99 -1.36
CA ARG A 46 -4.42 -11.36 -2.37
C ARG A 46 -4.52 -10.55 -3.66
N LYS A 47 -4.78 -9.26 -3.54
CA LYS A 47 -4.72 -8.36 -4.69
C LYS A 47 -3.29 -8.32 -5.23
N ARG A 48 -3.15 -8.26 -6.55
CA ARG A 48 -1.85 -8.39 -7.21
C ARG A 48 -1.64 -7.35 -8.29
N LYS A 49 -0.41 -7.19 -8.70
CA LYS A 49 0.00 -6.32 -9.82
C LYS A 49 -0.39 -4.86 -9.59
N LEU A 50 -0.37 -4.42 -8.35
CA LEU A 50 -0.74 -3.06 -8.01
C LEU A 50 0.37 -2.08 -8.38
N TYR A 51 -0.03 -0.90 -8.83
CA TYR A 51 0.84 0.22 -9.07
C TYR A 51 0.66 1.18 -7.90
N LEU A 52 1.71 1.43 -7.14
CA LEU A 52 1.63 2.30 -5.97
C LEU A 52 2.20 3.67 -6.28
N GLU A 53 1.47 4.71 -5.87
CA GLU A 53 1.87 6.09 -6.03
C GLU A 53 1.81 6.79 -4.69
N GLY A 54 2.79 7.63 -4.41
CA GLY A 54 2.82 8.42 -3.20
C GLY A 54 4.09 9.23 -3.06
N GLY A 55 4.09 10.11 -2.06
CA GLY A 55 5.28 10.86 -1.68
C GLY A 55 6.13 10.06 -0.70
N PRO A 56 6.62 10.71 0.37
CA PRO A 56 7.33 10.02 1.44
C PRO A 56 6.43 8.98 2.10
N SER A 57 6.75 7.70 1.93
CA SER A 57 5.90 6.58 2.33
C SER A 57 6.60 5.71 3.37
N GLY A 58 5.88 4.78 3.96
CA GLY A 58 6.36 4.00 5.09
C GLY A 58 6.00 2.53 5.03
N GLY A 59 5.89 1.94 6.21
CA GLY A 59 5.74 0.50 6.38
C GLY A 59 4.52 -0.13 5.72
N ASP A 60 3.46 0.63 5.47
CA ASP A 60 2.27 0.13 4.78
C ASP A 60 2.60 -0.30 3.34
N MET A 61 3.33 0.55 2.60
CA MET A 61 3.80 0.17 1.27
C MET A 61 4.82 -0.96 1.32
N ASP A 62 5.69 -0.94 2.33
CA ASP A 62 6.66 -2.02 2.54
C ASP A 62 5.98 -3.37 2.76
N MET A 63 4.88 -3.40 3.49
CA MET A 63 4.07 -4.60 3.68
C MET A 63 3.51 -5.14 2.36
N LEU A 64 2.98 -4.26 1.52
CA LEU A 64 2.45 -4.64 0.21
C LEU A 64 3.54 -5.24 -0.68
N ILE A 65 4.72 -4.63 -0.67
CA ILE A 65 5.88 -5.14 -1.42
C ILE A 65 6.28 -6.53 -0.91
N GLY A 66 6.40 -6.68 0.40
CA GLY A 66 6.78 -7.94 1.02
C GLY A 66 5.79 -9.07 0.77
N ALA A 67 4.51 -8.73 0.62
CA ALA A 67 3.46 -9.69 0.31
C ALA A 67 3.34 -10.03 -1.19
N GLY A 68 4.15 -9.39 -2.04
CA GLY A 68 4.12 -9.64 -3.48
C GLY A 68 2.95 -9.03 -4.21
N CYS A 69 2.36 -7.97 -3.65
CA CYS A 69 1.18 -7.32 -4.23
C CYS A 69 1.53 -6.25 -5.28
N VAL A 70 2.79 -5.82 -5.35
CA VAL A 70 3.19 -4.62 -6.09
C VAL A 70 3.97 -4.96 -7.33
N GLU A 71 3.65 -4.32 -8.44
CA GLU A 71 4.40 -4.43 -9.68
C GLU A 71 5.26 -3.20 -9.94
N ILE A 72 4.70 -2.01 -9.78
CA ILE A 72 5.38 -0.73 -10.04
C ILE A 72 5.16 0.23 -8.89
N MET A 73 6.19 1.00 -8.57
CA MET A 73 6.12 2.06 -7.57
C MET A 73 6.59 3.39 -8.13
N MET A 74 5.85 4.43 -7.78
CA MET A 74 6.20 5.82 -8.07
C MET A 74 6.17 6.58 -6.75
N VAL A 75 7.27 6.56 -6.04
CA VAL A 75 7.38 7.16 -4.70
C VAL A 75 8.70 7.93 -4.58
N SER A 76 8.76 8.87 -3.63
CA SER A 76 10.00 9.58 -3.36
C SER A 76 10.94 8.72 -2.50
N TYR A 77 10.44 8.08 -1.47
CA TYR A 77 11.17 7.09 -0.67
C TYR A 77 10.21 6.31 0.23
N ILE A 78 10.70 5.19 0.78
CA ILE A 78 9.97 4.38 1.74
C ILE A 78 10.85 4.16 2.97
N ALA A 79 10.43 4.72 4.11
CA ALA A 79 11.18 4.69 5.35
C ALA A 79 10.25 4.60 6.55
N ASN A 80 10.77 4.18 7.69
CA ASN A 80 10.10 4.31 8.99
C ASN A 80 10.98 5.20 9.86
N SER A 81 10.66 6.49 9.90
CA SER A 81 11.43 7.48 10.65
C SER A 81 11.66 7.07 12.09
N GLY A 82 12.90 7.16 12.54
CA GLY A 82 13.30 6.73 13.88
C GLY A 82 13.63 5.24 14.01
N TYR A 83 13.31 4.43 13.00
CA TYR A 83 13.54 2.98 13.03
C TYR A 83 14.41 2.52 11.89
N THR A 84 14.11 2.90 10.68
CA THR A 84 14.91 2.56 9.50
C THR A 84 14.85 3.69 8.47
N MET A 85 15.98 4.00 7.84
CA MET A 85 16.06 5.03 6.81
C MET A 85 15.51 4.56 5.48
N VAL A 86 15.55 3.26 5.21
CA VAL A 86 14.97 2.63 4.02
C VAL A 86 14.30 1.35 4.47
N CYS A 87 13.02 1.19 4.14
CA CYS A 87 12.28 -0.01 4.50
C CYS A 87 12.87 -1.24 3.82
N ARG A 88 12.92 -2.32 4.56
CA ARG A 88 13.67 -3.53 4.22
C ARG A 88 13.18 -4.25 2.99
N ARG A 89 11.87 -4.45 2.89
CA ARG A 89 11.26 -5.17 1.79
C ARG A 89 11.34 -4.41 0.48
N PHE A 90 11.18 -3.09 0.59
CA PHE A 90 11.37 -2.19 -0.53
C PHE A 90 12.81 -2.28 -1.04
N ARG A 91 13.78 -2.13 -0.15
CA ARG A 91 15.20 -2.21 -0.51
C ARG A 91 15.53 -3.54 -1.18
N ASP A 92 15.10 -4.64 -0.57
CA ASP A 92 15.36 -5.97 -1.09
C ASP A 92 14.73 -6.17 -2.48
N ALA A 93 13.51 -5.71 -2.68
CA ALA A 93 12.83 -5.83 -3.96
C ALA A 93 13.52 -5.03 -5.06
N VAL A 94 13.96 -3.81 -4.75
CA VAL A 94 14.69 -2.96 -5.72
C VAL A 94 16.04 -3.57 -6.08
N GLU A 95 16.80 -4.00 -5.07
CA GLU A 95 18.14 -4.58 -5.29
C GLU A 95 18.07 -5.88 -6.09
N ASN A 96 16.99 -6.63 -5.98
CA ASN A 96 16.81 -7.89 -6.69
C ASN A 96 15.93 -7.78 -7.95
N GLY A 97 15.55 -6.59 -8.33
CA GLY A 97 14.83 -6.35 -9.58
C GLY A 97 13.39 -6.87 -9.59
N ARG A 98 12.74 -7.01 -8.41
CA ARG A 98 11.36 -7.48 -8.31
C ARG A 98 10.32 -6.39 -8.53
N ILE A 99 10.73 -5.15 -8.43
CA ILE A 99 9.86 -3.99 -8.73
C ILE A 99 10.66 -2.94 -9.47
#